data_4cfaf3e02f2e204e21ac79d410fa0949
#
_entry.id   4cfaf3e02f2e204e21ac79d410fa0949
#
_cell.length_a   1.000
_cell.length_b   1.000
_cell.length_c   1.000
_cell.angle_alpha   90.00
_cell.angle_beta   90.00
_cell.angle_gamma   90.00
#
_symmetry.space_group_name_H-M   'P 1'
#
loop_
_entity.id
_entity.type
_entity.pdbx_description
1 polymer ?
#
loop_
_entity_poly.entity_id
_entity_poly.type
_entity_poly.pdbx_seq_one_letter_code
_entity_poly.pdbx_strand_id
1 'polypeptide(L)'
;QVGLDAENMLLGSEIDALTDAQLGRLAAGVTVFAKLSPAQKARIVSVLRERGHSVGFMGDGINDAAAMRAADVGISVDTAVDIAKETAGVVLLEKDLMVLERGVVEGRKIYANMIKYIKITASSNFGNMLSVLASSAFLPFLPMASIHLILLNLIYDVSCTAMSWDNVDAEYLRSPRKWDAAGISRFMLRIGPTSSVFDIATFLLMYFVICPAFTGGELYTSLTDPASRALYVSIFQTGWFVESMWSQALVIHMLRTPKLPFVQSRAAAPVTLLTLAGSCAVTVIPFTPLGRVLGFTALPTAYFLWLAAIVAGYMLLATAVKKSYVRRYGELL
;
A
#
# COMPACT_ATOMS: atom_id res chain seq x y z
N GLN A 1 29.82 -15.81 -26.22
CA GLN A 1 28.77 -15.32 -27.13
C GLN A 1 27.58 -14.74 -26.42
N VAL A 2 27.32 -15.12 -25.15
CA VAL A 2 26.20 -14.62 -24.32
C VAL A 2 26.60 -13.54 -23.32
N GLY A 3 27.85 -13.06 -23.37
CA GLY A 3 28.35 -11.96 -22.52
C GLY A 3 28.50 -12.29 -21.03
N LEU A 4 28.44 -13.57 -20.65
CA LEU A 4 28.69 -14.00 -19.28
C LEU A 4 30.20 -14.13 -19.04
N ASP A 5 30.66 -13.60 -17.88
CA ASP A 5 32.01 -13.82 -17.40
C ASP A 5 32.15 -15.27 -16.92
N ALA A 6 32.91 -16.06 -17.64
CA ALA A 6 33.17 -17.46 -17.30
C ALA A 6 34.41 -17.65 -16.41
N GLU A 7 35.15 -16.58 -16.07
CA GLU A 7 36.32 -16.66 -15.18
C GLU A 7 35.90 -17.07 -13.76
N ASN A 8 34.65 -16.76 -13.35
CA ASN A 8 34.08 -17.12 -12.06
C ASN A 8 33.25 -18.42 -12.18
N MET A 9 33.91 -19.55 -12.35
CA MET A 9 33.29 -20.87 -12.49
C MET A 9 33.70 -21.79 -11.36
N LEU A 10 32.75 -22.61 -10.88
CA LEU A 10 32.99 -23.73 -9.95
C LEU A 10 32.55 -25.06 -10.58
N LEU A 11 33.42 -26.07 -10.45
CA LEU A 11 33.14 -27.43 -10.88
C LEU A 11 32.49 -28.25 -9.77
N GLY A 12 31.72 -29.27 -10.13
CA GLY A 12 31.10 -30.20 -9.15
C GLY A 12 32.12 -30.83 -8.20
N SER A 13 33.30 -31.21 -8.68
CA SER A 13 34.39 -31.75 -7.86
C SER A 13 34.92 -30.76 -6.82
N GLU A 14 34.93 -29.49 -7.13
CA GLU A 14 35.35 -28.43 -6.19
C GLU A 14 34.28 -28.18 -5.14
N ILE A 15 32.99 -28.28 -5.52
CA ILE A 15 31.86 -28.10 -4.60
C ILE A 15 31.85 -29.20 -3.54
N ASP A 16 32.19 -30.43 -3.88
CA ASP A 16 32.26 -31.55 -2.92
C ASP A 16 33.35 -31.35 -1.86
N ALA A 17 34.42 -30.63 -2.20
CA ALA A 17 35.51 -30.29 -1.28
C ALA A 17 35.17 -29.14 -0.31
N LEU A 18 34.11 -28.35 -0.58
CA LEU A 18 33.71 -27.20 0.21
C LEU A 18 32.69 -27.58 1.29
N THR A 19 32.84 -26.99 2.46
CA THR A 19 31.75 -26.99 3.48
C THR A 19 30.62 -26.05 3.05
N ASP A 20 29.41 -26.21 3.58
CA ASP A 20 28.25 -25.36 3.23
C ASP A 20 28.51 -23.88 3.55
N ALA A 21 29.25 -23.60 4.64
CA ALA A 21 29.64 -22.25 5.01
C ALA A 21 30.63 -21.62 3.99
N GLN A 22 31.52 -22.42 3.41
CA GLN A 22 32.46 -21.98 2.36
C GLN A 22 31.72 -21.80 1.03
N LEU A 23 30.94 -22.81 0.63
CA LEU A 23 30.14 -22.78 -0.59
C LEU A 23 29.22 -21.56 -0.61
N GLY A 24 28.55 -21.27 0.47
CA GLY A 24 27.65 -20.11 0.55
C GLY A 24 28.33 -18.76 0.45
N ARG A 25 29.58 -18.66 0.86
CA ARG A 25 30.36 -17.42 0.67
C ARG A 25 30.77 -17.21 -0.79
N LEU A 26 31.05 -18.30 -1.51
CA LEU A 26 31.50 -18.26 -2.90
C LEU A 26 30.32 -18.20 -3.88
N ALA A 27 29.28 -18.97 -3.63
CA ALA A 27 28.19 -19.19 -4.57
C ALA A 27 27.47 -17.90 -5.04
N ALA A 28 27.36 -16.90 -4.17
CA ALA A 28 26.76 -15.62 -4.53
C ALA A 28 27.54 -14.82 -5.57
N GLY A 29 28.85 -15.06 -5.69
CA GLY A 29 29.74 -14.41 -6.67
C GLY A 29 30.06 -15.26 -7.88
N VAL A 30 29.62 -16.53 -7.92
CA VAL A 30 29.93 -17.45 -9.02
C VAL A 30 28.87 -17.30 -10.11
N THR A 31 29.34 -17.10 -11.34
CA THR A 31 28.47 -16.93 -12.50
C THR A 31 28.13 -18.26 -13.16
N VAL A 32 29.05 -19.24 -13.13
CA VAL A 32 28.90 -20.53 -13.82
C VAL A 32 29.20 -21.68 -12.87
N PHE A 33 28.25 -22.61 -12.74
CA PHE A 33 28.44 -23.89 -12.08
C PHE A 33 28.41 -25.00 -13.14
N ALA A 34 29.46 -25.79 -13.26
CA ALA A 34 29.61 -26.76 -14.30
C ALA A 34 29.79 -28.19 -13.78
N LYS A 35 29.33 -29.19 -14.56
CA LYS A 35 29.42 -30.64 -14.27
C LYS A 35 28.83 -31.02 -12.93
N LEU A 36 27.64 -30.52 -12.62
CA LEU A 36 26.93 -30.74 -11.36
C LEU A 36 26.11 -32.01 -11.39
N SER A 37 26.12 -32.75 -10.30
CA SER A 37 25.13 -33.77 -9.99
C SER A 37 23.81 -33.13 -9.53
N PRO A 38 22.67 -33.84 -9.58
CA PRO A 38 21.39 -33.34 -9.05
C PRO A 38 21.48 -32.92 -7.57
N ALA A 39 22.21 -33.65 -6.76
CA ALA A 39 22.41 -33.33 -5.34
C ALA A 39 23.20 -32.04 -5.13
N GLN A 40 24.23 -31.81 -5.94
CA GLN A 40 25.03 -30.58 -5.88
C GLN A 40 24.20 -29.36 -6.32
N LYS A 41 23.33 -29.48 -7.33
CA LYS A 41 22.39 -28.42 -7.72
C LYS A 41 21.49 -28.02 -6.54
N ALA A 42 20.86 -29.01 -5.89
CA ALA A 42 19.99 -28.78 -4.76
C ALA A 42 20.76 -28.18 -3.56
N ARG A 43 22.00 -28.63 -3.32
CA ARG A 43 22.87 -28.10 -2.26
C ARG A 43 23.21 -26.63 -2.47
N ILE A 44 23.59 -26.22 -3.69
CA ILE A 44 23.86 -24.81 -4.01
C ILE A 44 22.65 -23.95 -3.75
N VAL A 45 21.47 -24.39 -4.21
CA VAL A 45 20.21 -23.67 -3.98
C VAL A 45 19.90 -23.53 -2.50
N SER A 46 20.02 -24.61 -1.71
CA SER A 46 19.77 -24.58 -0.26
C SER A 46 20.70 -23.61 0.46
N VAL A 47 21.99 -23.66 0.16
CA VAL A 47 23.00 -22.79 0.78
C VAL A 47 22.78 -21.32 0.46
N LEU A 48 22.37 -20.99 -0.77
CA LEU A 48 21.99 -19.62 -1.16
C LEU A 48 20.77 -19.13 -0.38
N ARG A 49 19.75 -19.98 -0.21
CA ARG A 49 18.55 -19.66 0.58
C ARG A 49 18.87 -19.44 2.05
N GLU A 50 19.68 -20.30 2.66
CA GLU A 50 20.13 -20.16 4.05
C GLU A 50 20.88 -18.84 4.30
N ARG A 51 21.53 -18.31 3.26
CA ARG A 51 22.17 -16.99 3.30
C ARG A 51 21.20 -15.83 3.05
N GLY A 52 19.92 -16.14 2.91
CA GLY A 52 18.90 -15.14 2.80
C GLY A 52 18.67 -14.61 1.38
N HIS A 53 19.21 -15.29 0.36
CA HIS A 53 18.83 -15.02 -1.03
C HIS A 53 17.47 -15.62 -1.36
N SER A 54 16.69 -14.95 -2.21
CA SER A 54 15.53 -15.57 -2.85
C SER A 54 16.00 -16.23 -4.15
N VAL A 55 15.80 -17.55 -4.23
CA VAL A 55 16.35 -18.37 -5.31
C VAL A 55 15.24 -18.89 -6.19
N GLY A 56 15.24 -18.52 -7.48
CA GLY A 56 14.50 -19.21 -8.53
C GLY A 56 15.40 -20.22 -9.22
N PHE A 57 14.90 -21.44 -9.44
CA PHE A 57 15.64 -22.46 -10.19
C PHE A 57 14.81 -22.91 -11.38
N MET A 58 15.40 -22.81 -12.57
CA MET A 58 14.78 -23.29 -13.81
C MET A 58 15.37 -24.63 -14.25
N GLY A 59 14.50 -25.59 -14.54
CA GLY A 59 14.91 -26.89 -15.02
C GLY A 59 13.84 -27.55 -15.92
N ASP A 60 14.27 -28.42 -16.80
CA ASP A 60 13.41 -29.14 -17.76
C ASP A 60 13.48 -30.66 -17.64
N GLY A 61 14.40 -31.20 -16.82
CA GLY A 61 14.66 -32.59 -16.65
C GLY A 61 14.40 -33.16 -15.25
N ILE A 62 14.37 -34.50 -15.17
CA ILE A 62 14.25 -35.22 -13.90
C ILE A 62 15.36 -34.83 -12.91
N ASN A 63 16.56 -34.59 -13.44
CA ASN A 63 17.72 -34.23 -12.63
C ASN A 63 17.63 -32.85 -11.94
N ASP A 64 16.66 -32.04 -12.33
CA ASP A 64 16.44 -30.70 -11.82
C ASP A 64 15.37 -30.65 -10.71
N ALA A 65 14.56 -31.69 -10.59
CA ALA A 65 13.43 -31.73 -9.65
C ALA A 65 13.86 -31.48 -8.18
N ALA A 66 15.00 -32.01 -7.76
CA ALA A 66 15.50 -31.81 -6.43
C ALA A 66 15.90 -30.35 -6.15
N ALA A 67 16.57 -29.71 -7.10
CA ALA A 67 16.95 -28.30 -7.01
C ALA A 67 15.73 -27.37 -7.12
N MET A 68 14.75 -27.71 -7.95
CA MET A 68 13.49 -26.98 -8.08
C MET A 68 12.68 -27.01 -6.77
N ARG A 69 12.63 -28.15 -6.07
CA ARG A 69 11.98 -28.26 -4.74
C ARG A 69 12.73 -27.49 -3.67
N ALA A 70 14.06 -27.44 -3.76
CA ALA A 70 14.90 -26.70 -2.81
C ALA A 70 14.79 -25.17 -3.02
N ALA A 71 14.41 -24.70 -4.20
CA ALA A 71 14.29 -23.28 -4.52
C ALA A 71 13.05 -22.64 -3.88
N ASP A 72 13.03 -21.30 -3.78
CA ASP A 72 11.83 -20.55 -3.39
C ASP A 72 10.78 -20.59 -4.52
N VAL A 73 11.25 -20.62 -5.78
CA VAL A 73 10.40 -20.76 -6.95
C VAL A 73 11.05 -21.76 -7.93
N GLY A 74 10.46 -22.93 -8.10
CA GLY A 74 10.80 -23.86 -9.18
C GLY A 74 10.12 -23.39 -10.47
N ILE A 75 10.88 -23.31 -11.56
CA ILE A 75 10.41 -22.86 -12.86
C ILE A 75 10.67 -23.95 -13.88
N SER A 76 9.71 -24.26 -14.74
CA SER A 76 9.88 -25.19 -15.85
C SER A 76 9.35 -24.60 -17.15
N VAL A 77 9.49 -25.33 -18.24
CA VAL A 77 9.00 -24.96 -19.56
C VAL A 77 7.95 -25.96 -20.03
N ASP A 78 7.08 -25.59 -20.94
CA ASP A 78 6.00 -26.42 -21.47
C ASP A 78 6.50 -27.76 -22.07
N THR A 79 7.67 -27.72 -22.67
CA THR A 79 8.30 -28.92 -23.29
C THR A 79 9.14 -29.77 -22.34
N ALA A 80 9.17 -29.44 -21.05
CA ALA A 80 9.86 -30.21 -20.04
C ALA A 80 9.17 -31.58 -19.77
N VAL A 81 9.92 -32.50 -19.16
CA VAL A 81 9.37 -33.76 -18.69
C VAL A 81 8.32 -33.53 -17.59
N ASP A 82 7.33 -34.44 -17.50
CA ASP A 82 6.19 -34.24 -16.60
C ASP A 82 6.59 -34.02 -15.14
N ILE A 83 7.57 -34.76 -14.64
CA ILE A 83 8.05 -34.61 -13.27
C ILE A 83 8.65 -33.19 -13.00
N ALA A 84 9.26 -32.57 -14.00
CA ALA A 84 9.76 -31.19 -13.87
C ALA A 84 8.60 -30.20 -13.83
N LYS A 85 7.58 -30.38 -14.67
CA LYS A 85 6.36 -29.55 -14.67
C LYS A 85 5.57 -29.71 -13.38
N GLU A 86 5.41 -30.91 -12.86
CA GLU A 86 4.71 -31.18 -11.58
C GLU A 86 5.45 -30.61 -10.38
N THR A 87 6.78 -30.52 -10.47
CA THR A 87 7.61 -29.96 -9.39
C THR A 87 7.67 -28.44 -9.43
N ALA A 88 7.44 -27.84 -10.59
CA ALA A 88 7.54 -26.41 -10.80
C ALA A 88 6.35 -25.65 -10.20
N GLY A 89 6.63 -24.51 -9.55
CA GLY A 89 5.61 -23.55 -9.17
C GLY A 89 5.13 -22.68 -10.34
N VAL A 90 5.97 -22.56 -11.40
CA VAL A 90 5.69 -21.77 -12.60
C VAL A 90 6.13 -22.57 -13.83
N VAL A 91 5.26 -22.65 -14.85
CA VAL A 91 5.59 -23.26 -16.14
C VAL A 91 5.50 -22.17 -17.22
N LEU A 92 6.62 -21.94 -17.92
CA LEU A 92 6.66 -21.01 -19.05
C LEU A 92 6.08 -21.72 -20.30
N LEU A 93 5.05 -21.12 -20.87
CA LEU A 93 4.38 -21.66 -22.07
C LEU A 93 5.15 -21.32 -23.36
N GLU A 94 6.04 -20.34 -23.32
CA GLU A 94 6.89 -19.95 -24.43
C GLU A 94 8.36 -20.20 -24.08
N LYS A 95 9.15 -20.68 -25.03
CA LYS A 95 10.60 -20.93 -24.88
C LYS A 95 11.39 -19.63 -25.04
N ASP A 96 10.99 -18.61 -24.31
CA ASP A 96 11.65 -17.30 -24.31
C ASP A 96 11.98 -16.87 -22.87
N LEU A 97 13.28 -16.73 -22.59
CA LEU A 97 13.76 -16.25 -21.28
C LEU A 97 13.30 -14.82 -20.98
N MET A 98 12.96 -14.03 -22.02
CA MET A 98 12.40 -12.71 -21.82
C MET A 98 10.99 -12.74 -21.18
N VAL A 99 10.27 -13.86 -21.30
CA VAL A 99 9.01 -14.07 -20.58
C VAL A 99 9.27 -14.17 -19.08
N LEU A 100 10.36 -14.84 -18.67
CA LEU A 100 10.74 -14.90 -17.27
C LEU A 100 11.14 -13.54 -16.72
N GLU A 101 11.94 -12.77 -17.46
CA GLU A 101 12.32 -11.41 -17.04
C GLU A 101 11.09 -10.52 -16.87
N ARG A 102 10.17 -10.52 -17.83
CA ARG A 102 8.88 -9.82 -17.72
C ARG A 102 8.08 -10.29 -16.51
N GLY A 103 8.01 -11.61 -16.26
CA GLY A 103 7.35 -12.17 -15.09
C GLY A 103 7.95 -11.69 -13.77
N VAL A 104 9.27 -11.57 -13.66
CA VAL A 104 9.96 -11.00 -12.47
C VAL A 104 9.61 -9.52 -12.29
N VAL A 105 9.61 -8.74 -13.36
CA VAL A 105 9.25 -7.31 -13.30
C VAL A 105 7.79 -7.12 -12.88
N GLU A 106 6.87 -7.88 -13.47
CA GLU A 106 5.44 -7.83 -13.11
C GLU A 106 5.22 -8.28 -11.67
N GLY A 107 5.89 -9.35 -11.22
CA GLY A 107 5.85 -9.78 -9.81
C GLY A 107 6.31 -8.67 -8.85
N ARG A 108 7.36 -7.94 -9.19
CA ARG A 108 7.82 -6.77 -8.40
C ARG A 108 6.80 -5.63 -8.39
N LYS A 109 6.08 -5.38 -9.50
CA LYS A 109 5.01 -4.39 -9.54
C LYS A 109 3.84 -4.79 -8.66
N ILE A 110 3.39 -6.05 -8.76
CA ILE A 110 2.32 -6.59 -7.91
C ILE A 110 2.68 -6.46 -6.44
N TYR A 111 3.90 -6.87 -6.08
CA TYR A 111 4.40 -6.75 -4.71
C TYR A 111 4.42 -5.29 -4.24
N ALA A 112 4.92 -4.38 -5.06
CA ALA A 112 4.94 -2.95 -4.76
C ALA A 112 3.53 -2.40 -4.47
N ASN A 113 2.56 -2.73 -5.33
CA ASN A 113 1.19 -2.27 -5.19
C ASN A 113 0.51 -2.88 -3.96
N MET A 114 0.80 -4.14 -3.63
CA MET A 114 0.34 -4.78 -2.40
C MET A 114 0.90 -4.05 -1.15
N ILE A 115 2.20 -3.73 -1.12
CA ILE A 115 2.81 -3.01 -0.01
C ILE A 115 2.27 -1.58 0.11
N LYS A 116 2.05 -0.88 -1.01
CA LYS A 116 1.37 0.44 -0.99
C LYS A 116 0.00 0.33 -0.34
N TYR A 117 -0.83 -0.61 -0.78
CA TYR A 117 -2.15 -0.83 -0.23
C TYR A 117 -2.10 -1.07 1.28
N ILE A 118 -1.29 -2.02 1.73
CA ILE A 118 -1.18 -2.38 3.16
C ILE A 118 -0.71 -1.18 4.00
N LYS A 119 0.37 -0.50 3.59
CA LYS A 119 0.91 0.64 4.34
C LYS A 119 -0.08 1.80 4.41
N ILE A 120 -0.71 2.15 3.29
CA ILE A 120 -1.64 3.28 3.21
C ILE A 120 -2.91 2.97 4.01
N THR A 121 -3.52 1.79 3.83
CA THR A 121 -4.75 1.41 4.52
C THR A 121 -4.52 1.28 6.03
N ALA A 122 -3.42 0.64 6.45
CA ALA A 122 -3.08 0.55 7.87
C ALA A 122 -2.88 1.93 8.51
N SER A 123 -2.20 2.86 7.80
CA SER A 123 -2.00 4.23 8.28
C SER A 123 -3.30 5.02 8.38
N SER A 124 -4.17 4.92 7.37
CA SER A 124 -5.48 5.58 7.37
C SER A 124 -6.36 5.08 8.51
N ASN A 125 -6.46 3.76 8.68
CA ASN A 125 -7.24 3.17 9.76
C ASN A 125 -6.71 3.56 11.13
N PHE A 126 -5.39 3.57 11.31
CA PHE A 126 -4.77 3.99 12.57
C PHE A 126 -5.04 5.47 12.85
N GLY A 127 -4.95 6.34 11.85
CA GLY A 127 -5.30 7.75 11.96
C GLY A 127 -6.77 7.96 12.36
N ASN A 128 -7.69 7.28 11.67
CA ASN A 128 -9.13 7.35 11.98
C ASN A 128 -9.43 6.89 13.42
N MET A 129 -8.79 5.82 13.89
CA MET A 129 -8.94 5.35 15.28
C MET A 129 -8.46 6.40 16.29
N LEU A 130 -7.31 7.04 16.02
CA LEU A 130 -6.81 8.12 16.88
C LEU A 130 -7.75 9.33 16.90
N SER A 131 -8.33 9.68 15.75
CA SER A 131 -9.28 10.78 15.63
C SER A 131 -10.57 10.51 16.42
N VAL A 132 -11.11 9.29 16.32
CA VAL A 132 -12.27 8.87 17.12
C VAL A 132 -11.95 8.89 18.62
N LEU A 133 -10.79 8.36 19.01
CA LEU A 133 -10.35 8.38 20.40
C LEU A 133 -10.21 9.81 20.93
N ALA A 134 -9.56 10.69 20.18
CA ALA A 134 -9.39 12.09 20.55
C ALA A 134 -10.75 12.79 20.66
N SER A 135 -11.64 12.61 19.68
CA SER A 135 -12.97 13.24 19.70
C SER A 135 -13.84 12.78 20.87
N SER A 136 -13.73 11.51 21.28
CA SER A 136 -14.49 10.97 22.41
C SER A 136 -14.12 11.62 23.75
N ALA A 137 -12.96 12.28 23.83
CA ALA A 137 -12.52 12.96 25.03
C ALA A 137 -13.17 14.35 25.22
N PHE A 138 -13.66 15.00 24.17
CA PHE A 138 -14.20 16.36 24.25
C PHE A 138 -15.54 16.56 23.58
N LEU A 139 -15.99 15.69 22.68
CA LEU A 139 -17.32 15.79 22.08
C LEU A 139 -18.39 15.12 22.97
N PRO A 140 -19.52 15.79 23.22
CA PRO A 140 -20.65 15.23 23.97
C PRO A 140 -21.55 14.31 23.12
N PHE A 141 -21.18 13.99 21.90
CA PHE A 141 -21.89 13.11 20.98
C PHE A 141 -20.89 12.34 20.09
N LEU A 142 -21.37 11.30 19.41
CA LEU A 142 -20.55 10.53 18.48
C LEU A 142 -20.16 11.37 17.25
N PRO A 143 -18.89 11.43 16.90
CA PRO A 143 -18.40 12.27 15.79
C PRO A 143 -18.90 11.80 14.42
N MET A 144 -19.28 10.52 14.29
CA MET A 144 -19.86 9.93 13.09
C MET A 144 -20.82 8.80 13.46
N ALA A 145 -21.96 8.71 12.77
CA ALA A 145 -22.88 7.58 12.95
C ALA A 145 -22.30 6.30 12.33
N SER A 146 -22.66 5.15 12.88
CA SER A 146 -22.14 3.85 12.40
C SER A 146 -22.42 3.61 10.93
N ILE A 147 -23.60 4.02 10.44
CA ILE A 147 -23.95 3.88 9.01
C ILE A 147 -23.04 4.74 8.11
N HIS A 148 -22.65 5.92 8.58
CA HIS A 148 -21.74 6.79 7.85
C HIS A 148 -20.33 6.18 7.77
N LEU A 149 -19.85 5.56 8.86
CA LEU A 149 -18.56 4.86 8.88
C LEU A 149 -18.54 3.68 7.90
N ILE A 150 -19.63 2.89 7.87
CA ILE A 150 -19.76 1.77 6.93
C ILE A 150 -19.72 2.27 5.48
N LEU A 151 -20.48 3.32 5.19
CA LEU A 151 -20.55 3.90 3.83
C LEU A 151 -19.20 4.49 3.42
N LEU A 152 -18.54 5.23 4.32
CA LEU A 152 -17.22 5.81 4.08
C LEU A 152 -16.18 4.72 3.76
N ASN A 153 -16.12 3.68 4.60
CA ASN A 153 -15.19 2.58 4.40
C ASN A 153 -15.48 1.83 3.10
N LEU A 154 -16.74 1.57 2.77
CA LEU A 154 -17.09 0.90 1.52
C LEU A 154 -16.63 1.70 0.29
N ILE A 155 -16.86 3.00 0.25
CA ILE A 155 -16.44 3.87 -0.86
C ILE A 155 -14.90 3.93 -0.93
N TYR A 156 -14.24 4.04 0.22
CA TYR A 156 -12.79 4.05 0.30
C TYR A 156 -12.18 2.72 -0.16
N ASP A 157 -12.71 1.59 0.29
CA ASP A 157 -12.22 0.25 -0.08
C ASP A 157 -12.37 0.00 -1.58
N VAL A 158 -13.51 0.39 -2.18
CA VAL A 158 -13.69 0.35 -3.64
C VAL A 158 -12.63 1.20 -4.34
N SER A 159 -12.31 2.38 -3.82
CA SER A 159 -11.26 3.24 -4.37
C SER A 159 -9.88 2.60 -4.24
N CYS A 160 -9.61 1.90 -3.14
CA CYS A 160 -8.34 1.20 -2.89
C CYS A 160 -8.13 -0.02 -3.80
N THR A 161 -9.19 -0.68 -4.31
CA THR A 161 -9.03 -1.82 -5.24
C THR A 161 -8.23 -1.42 -6.49
N ALA A 162 -8.35 -0.17 -6.92
CA ALA A 162 -7.61 0.36 -8.06
C ALA A 162 -6.09 0.36 -7.89
N MET A 163 -5.59 0.30 -6.65
CA MET A 163 -4.15 0.27 -6.39
C MET A 163 -3.44 -0.95 -6.98
N SER A 164 -4.17 -2.03 -7.25
CA SER A 164 -3.64 -3.21 -7.95
C SER A 164 -3.08 -2.87 -9.34
N TRP A 165 -3.61 -1.85 -9.99
CA TRP A 165 -3.18 -1.37 -11.31
C TRP A 165 -2.33 -0.10 -11.25
N ASP A 166 -1.89 0.31 -10.06
CA ASP A 166 -1.14 1.56 -9.94
C ASP A 166 0.25 1.47 -10.58
N ASN A 167 0.73 2.60 -11.06
CA ASN A 167 2.07 2.76 -11.60
C ASN A 167 3.12 2.61 -10.49
N VAL A 168 4.20 1.89 -10.78
CA VAL A 168 5.33 1.72 -9.86
C VAL A 168 6.55 2.46 -10.40
N ASP A 169 7.24 3.18 -9.53
CA ASP A 169 8.43 3.92 -9.90
C ASP A 169 9.57 2.96 -10.28
N ALA A 170 10.27 3.26 -11.37
CA ALA A 170 11.31 2.39 -11.95
C ALA A 170 12.44 2.06 -10.95
N GLU A 171 12.75 2.99 -10.05
CA GLU A 171 13.77 2.80 -9.01
C GLU A 171 13.39 1.67 -8.03
N TYR A 172 12.10 1.53 -7.75
CA TYR A 172 11.60 0.47 -6.88
C TYR A 172 11.77 -0.92 -7.51
N LEU A 173 11.65 -1.01 -8.83
CA LEU A 173 11.73 -2.27 -9.59
C LEU A 173 13.17 -2.79 -9.78
N ARG A 174 14.19 -1.96 -9.56
CA ARG A 174 15.60 -2.33 -9.81
C ARG A 174 16.11 -3.43 -8.88
N SER A 175 15.62 -3.47 -7.65
CA SER A 175 16.07 -4.45 -6.66
C SER A 175 14.89 -5.23 -6.07
N PRO A 176 15.08 -6.53 -5.75
CA PRO A 176 14.07 -7.29 -5.06
C PRO A 176 13.82 -6.74 -3.66
N ARG A 177 12.57 -6.83 -3.19
CA ARG A 177 12.17 -6.39 -1.85
C ARG A 177 11.69 -7.59 -1.04
N LYS A 178 11.91 -7.54 0.26
CA LYS A 178 11.45 -8.55 1.21
C LYS A 178 10.31 -7.99 2.06
N TRP A 179 9.49 -8.89 2.57
CA TRP A 179 8.46 -8.53 3.53
C TRP A 179 9.09 -7.97 4.82
N ASP A 180 8.70 -6.75 5.20
CA ASP A 180 9.12 -6.10 6.45
C ASP A 180 7.90 -5.65 7.27
N ALA A 181 7.43 -6.53 8.17
CA ALA A 181 6.32 -6.22 9.06
C ALA A 181 6.66 -5.06 10.02
N ALA A 182 7.92 -4.96 10.46
CA ALA A 182 8.36 -3.86 11.32
C ALA A 182 8.33 -2.53 10.56
N GLY A 183 8.65 -2.53 9.27
CA GLY A 183 8.53 -1.37 8.39
C GLY A 183 7.10 -0.90 8.23
N ILE A 184 6.14 -1.82 8.12
CA ILE A 184 4.70 -1.48 8.07
C ILE A 184 4.27 -0.81 9.38
N SER A 185 4.61 -1.37 10.53
CA SER A 185 4.28 -0.79 11.84
C SER A 185 4.91 0.60 12.03
N ARG A 186 6.19 0.76 11.66
CA ARG A 186 6.87 2.07 11.70
C ARG A 186 6.20 3.10 10.81
N PHE A 187 5.78 2.70 9.61
CA PHE A 187 5.06 3.57 8.68
C PHE A 187 3.72 4.00 9.26
N MET A 188 2.93 3.06 9.75
CA MET A 188 1.63 3.31 10.37
C MET A 188 1.73 4.29 11.54
N LEU A 189 2.66 4.06 12.48
CA LEU A 189 2.83 4.89 13.67
C LEU A 189 3.38 6.30 13.37
N ARG A 190 4.10 6.48 12.26
CA ARG A 190 4.68 7.79 11.89
C ARG A 190 3.79 8.60 10.98
N ILE A 191 3.14 7.95 10.03
CA ILE A 191 2.34 8.61 9.00
C ILE A 191 0.87 8.73 9.45
N GLY A 192 0.33 7.69 10.13
CA GLY A 192 -1.08 7.65 10.53
C GLY A 192 -1.53 8.88 11.33
N PRO A 193 -0.82 9.33 12.37
CA PRO A 193 -1.23 10.49 13.15
C PRO A 193 -1.33 11.79 12.35
N THR A 194 -0.77 11.84 11.13
CA THR A 194 -0.80 13.03 10.28
C THR A 194 -2.22 13.40 9.86
N SER A 195 -3.08 12.42 9.59
CA SER A 195 -4.50 12.66 9.26
C SER A 195 -5.26 13.15 10.48
N SER A 196 -5.00 12.59 11.66
CA SER A 196 -5.70 12.96 12.90
C SER A 196 -5.55 14.45 13.26
N VAL A 197 -4.44 15.08 12.89
CA VAL A 197 -4.26 16.52 13.08
C VAL A 197 -5.34 17.31 12.32
N PHE A 198 -5.67 16.88 11.11
CA PHE A 198 -6.66 17.56 10.26
C PHE A 198 -8.10 17.15 10.60
N ASP A 199 -8.31 15.90 11.03
CA ASP A 199 -9.59 15.49 11.62
C ASP A 199 -9.91 16.36 12.83
N ILE A 200 -8.95 16.57 13.76
CA ILE A 200 -9.13 17.44 14.93
C ILE A 200 -9.38 18.89 14.49
N ALA A 201 -8.66 19.39 13.50
CA ALA A 201 -8.92 20.73 12.97
C ALA A 201 -10.34 20.84 12.40
N THR A 202 -10.81 19.83 11.69
CA THR A 202 -12.19 19.73 11.20
C THR A 202 -13.19 19.67 12.34
N PHE A 203 -12.93 18.90 13.41
CA PHE A 203 -13.79 18.87 14.59
C PHE A 203 -13.93 20.23 15.24
N LEU A 204 -12.81 20.94 15.42
CA LEU A 204 -12.83 22.30 15.98
C LEU A 204 -13.60 23.28 15.07
N LEU A 205 -13.34 23.24 13.78
CA LEU A 205 -14.05 24.06 12.80
C LEU A 205 -15.56 23.77 12.82
N MET A 206 -15.95 22.49 12.76
CA MET A 206 -17.36 22.11 12.79
C MET A 206 -18.03 22.51 14.10
N TYR A 207 -17.38 22.21 15.23
CA TYR A 207 -17.95 22.45 16.55
C TYR A 207 -18.08 23.95 16.90
N PHE A 208 -17.09 24.76 16.57
CA PHE A 208 -17.05 26.17 16.99
C PHE A 208 -17.50 27.17 15.93
N VAL A 209 -17.51 26.80 14.66
CA VAL A 209 -17.77 27.73 13.56
C VAL A 209 -18.98 27.32 12.71
N ILE A 210 -18.94 26.12 12.12
CA ILE A 210 -19.96 25.74 11.13
C ILE A 210 -21.29 25.39 11.77
N CYS A 211 -21.32 24.49 12.75
CA CYS A 211 -22.56 24.06 13.38
C CYS A 211 -23.30 25.21 14.10
N PRO A 212 -22.63 26.10 14.87
CA PRO A 212 -23.30 27.24 15.49
C PRO A 212 -24.00 28.15 14.49
N ALA A 213 -23.43 28.36 13.29
CA ALA A 213 -24.08 29.18 12.26
C ALA A 213 -25.47 28.69 11.83
N PHE A 214 -25.78 27.41 12.07
CA PHE A 214 -27.10 26.82 11.80
C PHE A 214 -28.03 26.76 13.01
N THR A 215 -27.49 27.00 14.22
CA THR A 215 -28.22 26.90 15.48
C THR A 215 -28.28 28.24 16.23
N GLY A 216 -28.37 29.33 15.48
CA GLY A 216 -28.52 30.66 16.05
C GLY A 216 -27.27 31.23 16.75
N GLY A 217 -26.08 30.68 16.48
CA GLY A 217 -24.82 31.05 17.13
C GLY A 217 -24.51 30.31 18.42
N GLU A 218 -25.37 29.36 18.84
CA GLU A 218 -25.20 28.61 20.06
C GLU A 218 -24.35 27.36 19.89
N LEU A 219 -23.52 27.05 20.89
CA LEU A 219 -22.79 25.79 20.97
C LEU A 219 -23.71 24.64 21.42
N TYR A 220 -23.36 23.42 21.06
CA TYR A 220 -24.14 22.21 21.40
C TYR A 220 -24.54 22.14 22.89
N THR A 221 -23.64 22.51 23.79
CA THR A 221 -23.85 22.47 25.24
C THR A 221 -24.89 23.48 25.74
N SER A 222 -25.11 24.57 25.00
CA SER A 222 -26.08 25.61 25.33
C SER A 222 -27.46 25.34 24.73
N LEU A 223 -27.56 24.48 23.71
CA LEU A 223 -28.80 24.13 23.05
C LEU A 223 -29.72 23.35 24.01
N THR A 224 -30.95 23.81 24.18
CA THR A 224 -31.97 23.13 24.98
C THR A 224 -32.96 22.34 24.13
N ASP A 225 -33.23 22.83 22.90
CA ASP A 225 -34.16 22.20 21.97
C ASP A 225 -33.56 20.93 21.34
N PRO A 226 -34.27 19.77 21.44
CA PRO A 226 -33.79 18.50 20.87
C PRO A 226 -33.63 18.52 19.34
N ALA A 227 -34.44 19.29 18.61
CA ALA A 227 -34.36 19.39 17.16
C ALA A 227 -33.09 20.13 16.74
N SER A 228 -32.75 21.22 17.42
CA SER A 228 -31.52 21.98 17.20
C SER A 228 -30.27 21.17 17.54
N ARG A 229 -30.30 20.35 18.59
CA ARG A 229 -29.22 19.40 18.92
C ARG A 229 -29.04 18.35 17.84
N ALA A 230 -30.13 17.75 17.36
CA ALA A 230 -30.08 16.75 16.28
C ALA A 230 -29.52 17.34 15.00
N LEU A 231 -29.93 18.57 14.64
CA LEU A 231 -29.39 19.30 13.48
C LEU A 231 -27.89 19.55 13.63
N TYR A 232 -27.44 20.02 14.80
CA TYR A 232 -26.03 20.26 15.08
C TYR A 232 -25.19 19.01 14.87
N VAL A 233 -25.62 17.88 15.43
CA VAL A 233 -24.93 16.59 15.29
C VAL A 233 -24.90 16.13 13.83
N SER A 234 -26.03 16.24 13.12
CA SER A 234 -26.10 15.83 11.71
C SER A 234 -25.16 16.67 10.83
N ILE A 235 -25.10 17.99 11.01
CA ILE A 235 -24.17 18.87 10.28
C ILE A 235 -22.71 18.50 10.60
N PHE A 236 -22.40 18.28 11.88
CA PHE A 236 -21.06 17.90 12.32
C PHE A 236 -20.62 16.59 11.67
N GLN A 237 -21.46 15.56 11.75
CA GLN A 237 -21.19 14.24 11.18
C GLN A 237 -21.04 14.29 9.66
N THR A 238 -21.86 15.10 8.99
CA THR A 238 -21.75 15.30 7.53
C THR A 238 -20.46 15.98 7.15
N GLY A 239 -20.04 17.00 7.89
CA GLY A 239 -18.79 17.72 7.63
C GLY A 239 -17.57 16.79 7.74
N TRP A 240 -17.48 16.01 8.83
CA TRP A 240 -16.37 15.07 8.96
C TRP A 240 -16.42 13.92 7.94
N PHE A 241 -17.61 13.41 7.59
CA PHE A 241 -17.78 12.40 6.56
C PHE A 241 -17.21 12.85 5.19
N VAL A 242 -17.51 14.08 4.79
CA VAL A 242 -16.99 14.63 3.52
C VAL A 242 -15.48 14.86 3.59
N GLU A 243 -14.98 15.46 4.67
CA GLU A 243 -13.56 15.73 4.86
C GLU A 243 -12.75 14.43 4.88
N SER A 244 -13.17 13.42 5.64
CA SER A 244 -12.49 12.12 5.76
C SER A 244 -12.30 11.44 4.41
N MET A 245 -13.27 11.50 3.49
CA MET A 245 -13.10 10.90 2.18
C MET A 245 -12.08 11.67 1.33
N TRP A 246 -12.10 13.01 1.37
CA TRP A 246 -11.13 13.81 0.63
C TRP A 246 -9.71 13.61 1.15
N SER A 247 -9.51 13.60 2.46
CA SER A 247 -8.21 13.36 3.07
C SER A 247 -7.70 11.95 2.77
N GLN A 248 -8.53 10.92 2.89
CA GLN A 248 -8.18 9.53 2.59
C GLN A 248 -7.91 9.29 1.09
N ALA A 249 -8.70 9.87 0.19
CA ALA A 249 -8.46 9.76 -1.24
C ALA A 249 -7.15 10.41 -1.66
N LEU A 250 -6.84 11.59 -1.12
CA LEU A 250 -5.61 12.31 -1.45
C LEU A 250 -4.37 11.69 -0.82
N VAL A 251 -4.47 11.08 0.37
CA VAL A 251 -3.35 10.38 0.97
C VAL A 251 -2.88 9.20 0.14
N ILE A 252 -3.79 8.52 -0.58
CA ILE A 252 -3.41 7.48 -1.55
C ILE A 252 -2.40 8.06 -2.55
N HIS A 253 -2.73 9.20 -3.16
CA HIS A 253 -1.85 9.85 -4.14
C HIS A 253 -0.54 10.35 -3.51
N MET A 254 -0.57 10.82 -2.27
CA MET A 254 0.60 11.34 -1.56
C MET A 254 1.59 10.25 -1.15
N LEU A 255 1.09 9.09 -0.70
CA LEU A 255 1.92 8.04 -0.08
C LEU A 255 2.29 6.91 -1.03
N ARG A 256 1.71 6.84 -2.23
CA ARG A 256 2.04 5.80 -3.23
C ARG A 256 3.45 5.90 -3.81
N THR A 257 4.12 7.02 -3.64
CA THR A 257 5.43 7.31 -4.19
C THR A 257 6.25 8.21 -3.26
N PRO A 258 7.58 8.03 -3.15
CA PRO A 258 8.45 8.97 -2.47
C PRO A 258 8.58 10.32 -3.19
N LYS A 259 8.28 10.36 -4.50
CA LYS A 259 8.36 11.55 -5.37
C LYS A 259 7.21 12.52 -5.10
N LEU A 260 7.24 13.68 -5.77
CA LEU A 260 6.11 14.62 -5.74
C LEU A 260 4.95 14.03 -6.54
N PRO A 261 3.78 13.81 -5.91
CA PRO A 261 2.62 13.25 -6.59
C PRO A 261 2.12 14.23 -7.65
N PHE A 262 1.40 13.70 -8.65
CA PHE A 262 0.85 14.42 -9.80
C PHE A 262 1.88 15.03 -10.76
N VAL A 263 3.07 15.41 -10.29
CA VAL A 263 4.11 16.06 -11.10
C VAL A 263 5.19 15.06 -11.52
N GLN A 264 5.85 14.42 -10.57
CA GLN A 264 6.99 13.51 -10.83
C GLN A 264 6.58 12.04 -10.94
N SER A 265 5.49 11.64 -10.28
CA SER A 265 4.94 10.28 -10.35
C SER A 265 3.42 10.36 -10.37
N ARG A 266 2.82 10.01 -11.50
CA ARG A 266 1.38 10.01 -11.68
C ARG A 266 0.79 8.65 -11.33
N ALA A 267 -0.33 8.65 -10.63
CA ALA A 267 -1.11 7.46 -10.40
C ALA A 267 -1.68 6.93 -11.73
N ALA A 268 -1.95 5.65 -11.79
CA ALA A 268 -2.68 5.07 -12.91
C ALA A 268 -4.10 5.66 -13.01
N ALA A 269 -4.64 5.70 -14.22
CA ALA A 269 -5.97 6.25 -14.45
C ALA A 269 -7.07 5.62 -13.57
N PRO A 270 -7.14 4.30 -13.35
CA PRO A 270 -8.12 3.70 -12.45
C PRO A 270 -8.05 4.25 -11.01
N VAL A 271 -6.85 4.46 -10.46
CA VAL A 271 -6.66 5.01 -9.11
C VAL A 271 -7.22 6.43 -9.06
N THR A 272 -6.86 7.28 -10.02
CA THR A 272 -7.31 8.68 -10.07
C THR A 272 -8.82 8.77 -10.26
N LEU A 273 -9.39 7.96 -11.15
CA LEU A 273 -10.82 7.99 -11.45
C LEU A 273 -11.65 7.51 -10.26
N LEU A 274 -11.28 6.38 -9.63
CA LEU A 274 -12.06 5.84 -8.50
C LEU A 274 -11.93 6.70 -7.24
N THR A 275 -10.76 7.25 -6.94
CA THR A 275 -10.62 8.18 -5.81
C THR A 275 -11.39 9.48 -6.04
N LEU A 276 -11.36 10.04 -7.24
CA LEU A 276 -12.13 11.23 -7.57
C LEU A 276 -13.65 10.95 -7.55
N ALA A 277 -14.10 9.84 -8.15
CA ALA A 277 -15.49 9.44 -8.14
C ALA A 277 -16.02 9.22 -6.72
N GLY A 278 -15.24 8.56 -5.86
CA GLY A 278 -15.57 8.38 -4.45
C GLY A 278 -15.70 9.71 -3.71
N SER A 279 -14.73 10.60 -3.87
CA SER A 279 -14.77 11.94 -3.25
C SER A 279 -15.95 12.78 -3.75
N CYS A 280 -16.25 12.74 -5.04
CA CYS A 280 -17.43 13.39 -5.60
C CYS A 280 -18.74 12.80 -5.08
N ALA A 281 -18.85 11.48 -5.02
CA ALA A 281 -20.02 10.79 -4.51
C ALA A 281 -20.33 11.20 -3.06
N VAL A 282 -19.31 11.15 -2.19
CA VAL A 282 -19.43 11.55 -0.77
C VAL A 282 -19.82 13.02 -0.63
N THR A 283 -19.29 13.89 -1.50
CA THR A 283 -19.63 15.32 -1.51
C THR A 283 -21.07 15.57 -1.93
N VAL A 284 -21.59 14.80 -2.89
CA VAL A 284 -22.94 14.99 -3.45
C VAL A 284 -24.02 14.32 -2.59
N ILE A 285 -23.75 13.17 -1.98
CA ILE A 285 -24.72 12.40 -1.20
C ILE A 285 -25.52 13.27 -0.20
N PRO A 286 -24.92 14.16 0.62
CA PRO A 286 -25.67 14.99 1.57
C PRO A 286 -26.74 15.91 0.94
N PHE A 287 -26.61 16.21 -0.34
CA PHE A 287 -27.53 17.08 -1.09
C PHE A 287 -28.66 16.30 -1.79
N THR A 288 -28.65 14.97 -1.68
CA THR A 288 -29.63 14.09 -2.33
C THR A 288 -30.74 13.64 -1.38
N PRO A 289 -31.87 13.12 -1.90
CA PRO A 289 -32.88 12.46 -1.05
C PRO A 289 -32.30 11.29 -0.27
N LEU A 290 -31.36 10.52 -0.85
CA LEU A 290 -30.66 9.42 -0.18
C LEU A 290 -29.89 9.92 1.05
N GLY A 291 -29.19 11.04 0.92
CA GLY A 291 -28.47 11.64 2.03
C GLY A 291 -29.36 11.97 3.22
N ARG A 292 -30.56 12.49 2.95
CA ARG A 292 -31.54 12.76 4.02
C ARG A 292 -32.00 11.49 4.74
N VAL A 293 -32.24 10.40 4.01
CA VAL A 293 -32.60 9.09 4.60
C VAL A 293 -31.46 8.54 5.45
N LEU A 294 -30.21 8.79 5.06
CA LEU A 294 -29.02 8.39 5.81
C LEU A 294 -28.68 9.34 6.98
N GLY A 295 -29.46 10.38 7.22
CA GLY A 295 -29.26 11.33 8.32
C GLY A 295 -28.24 12.43 8.05
N PHE A 296 -27.84 12.63 6.78
CA PHE A 296 -26.96 13.75 6.41
C PHE A 296 -27.75 15.07 6.24
N THR A 297 -27.08 16.17 6.51
CA THR A 297 -27.59 17.52 6.28
C THR A 297 -26.71 18.22 5.26
N ALA A 298 -27.33 18.97 4.33
CA ALA A 298 -26.62 19.76 3.34
C ALA A 298 -25.68 20.78 4.00
N LEU A 299 -24.44 20.80 3.57
CA LEU A 299 -23.40 21.69 4.09
C LEU A 299 -23.44 23.05 3.41
N PRO A 300 -23.10 24.14 4.11
CA PRO A 300 -23.04 25.48 3.51
C PRO A 300 -21.87 25.60 2.53
N THR A 301 -21.98 26.48 1.55
CA THR A 301 -20.90 26.73 0.58
C THR A 301 -19.61 27.18 1.23
N ALA A 302 -19.68 27.92 2.34
CA ALA A 302 -18.50 28.33 3.11
C ALA A 302 -17.69 27.14 3.66
N TYR A 303 -18.33 25.99 3.96
CA TYR A 303 -17.65 24.78 4.39
C TYR A 303 -16.62 24.30 3.36
N PHE A 304 -16.93 24.37 2.08
CA PHE A 304 -16.03 23.89 1.03
C PHE A 304 -14.77 24.72 0.86
N LEU A 305 -14.79 26.00 1.24
CA LEU A 305 -13.58 26.83 1.32
C LEU A 305 -12.67 26.35 2.46
N TRP A 306 -13.26 26.04 3.61
CA TRP A 306 -12.52 25.47 4.73
C TRP A 306 -12.00 24.07 4.43
N LEU A 307 -12.82 23.23 3.79
CA LEU A 307 -12.39 21.91 3.34
C LEU A 307 -11.17 22.01 2.42
N ALA A 308 -11.18 22.92 1.44
CA ALA A 308 -10.05 23.13 0.55
C ALA A 308 -8.78 23.56 1.32
N ALA A 309 -8.91 24.44 2.33
CA ALA A 309 -7.79 24.86 3.16
C ALA A 309 -7.24 23.73 4.02
N ILE A 310 -8.12 22.92 4.64
CA ILE A 310 -7.75 21.75 5.45
C ILE A 310 -7.02 20.72 4.60
N VAL A 311 -7.57 20.38 3.45
CA VAL A 311 -6.99 19.43 2.51
C VAL A 311 -5.63 19.90 1.99
N ALA A 312 -5.49 21.17 1.64
CA ALA A 312 -4.21 21.74 1.22
C ALA A 312 -3.16 21.68 2.35
N GLY A 313 -3.54 22.03 3.58
CA GLY A 313 -2.71 21.90 4.77
C GLY A 313 -2.28 20.43 5.00
N TYR A 314 -3.21 19.51 4.86
CA TYR A 314 -2.93 18.07 4.97
C TYR A 314 -1.90 17.61 3.93
N MET A 315 -2.05 18.00 2.67
CA MET A 315 -1.10 17.65 1.61
C MET A 315 0.30 18.19 1.91
N LEU A 316 0.40 19.40 2.45
CA LEU A 316 1.69 20.00 2.85
C LEU A 316 2.33 19.22 4.00
N LEU A 317 1.58 18.94 5.07
CA LEU A 317 2.08 18.21 6.23
C LEU A 317 2.46 16.77 5.83
N ALA A 318 1.61 16.07 5.09
CA ALA A 318 1.88 14.71 4.60
C ALA A 318 3.17 14.67 3.74
N THR A 319 3.40 15.70 2.91
CA THR A 319 4.64 15.82 2.13
C THR A 319 5.86 16.02 3.02
N ALA A 320 5.76 16.87 4.05
CA ALA A 320 6.85 17.12 4.98
C ALA A 320 7.20 15.87 5.80
N VAL A 321 6.19 15.20 6.35
CA VAL A 321 6.35 13.97 7.13
C VAL A 321 6.91 12.84 6.25
N LYS A 322 6.40 12.67 5.02
CA LYS A 322 6.93 11.73 4.03
C LYS A 322 8.42 11.98 3.75
N LYS A 323 8.82 13.22 3.48
CA LYS A 323 10.23 13.56 3.25
C LYS A 323 11.10 13.27 4.46
N SER A 324 10.61 13.56 5.66
CA SER A 324 11.29 13.24 6.92
C SER A 324 11.44 11.72 7.11
N TYR A 325 10.38 10.97 6.80
CA TYR A 325 10.38 9.51 6.87
C TYR A 325 11.43 8.90 5.92
N VAL A 326 11.41 9.31 4.64
CA VAL A 326 12.37 8.83 3.64
C VAL A 326 13.82 9.19 4.00
N ARG A 327 14.06 10.40 4.52
CA ARG A 327 15.41 10.79 4.99
C ARG A 327 15.91 9.91 6.13
N ARG A 328 15.02 9.46 7.02
CA ARG A 328 15.39 8.67 8.20
C ARG A 328 15.56 7.18 7.91
N TYR A 329 14.74 6.63 7.03
CA TYR A 329 14.67 5.18 6.77
C TYR A 329 15.18 4.77 5.39
N GLY A 330 15.53 5.72 4.53
CA GLY A 330 16.07 5.48 3.18
C GLY A 330 15.00 5.19 2.12
N GLU A 331 13.81 4.75 2.54
CA GLU A 331 12.72 4.35 1.63
C GLU A 331 11.35 4.72 2.21
N LEU A 332 10.34 4.78 1.36
CA LEU A 332 8.95 5.01 1.77
C LEU A 332 8.16 3.69 1.81
N LEU A 333 8.35 2.87 0.77
CA LEU A 333 7.60 1.64 0.52
C LEU A 333 8.46 0.40 0.78
#